data_d999e1edda82ba6b98eb74f2e2aabe1b
#
_entry.id   d999e1edda82ba6b98eb74f2e2aabe1b
#
_cell.length_a   1.000
_cell.length_b   1.000
_cell.length_c   1.000
_cell.angle_alpha   90.00
_cell.angle_beta   90.00
_cell.angle_gamma   90.00
#
_symmetry.space_group_name_H-M   'P 1'
#
loop_
_entity.id
_entity.type
_entity.pdbx_description
1 polymer ?
#
loop_
_entity_poly.entity_id
_entity_poly.type
_entity_poly.pdbx_seq_one_letter_code
_entity_poly.pdbx_strand_id
1 'polypeptide(L)'
;MPDTNSLDKLYGHLEGDSRLPLGDSILASWIRSICQTARGYGLDPEELMAKAGLDVAMLTVPDARYPAMNVRRFWEILVTATRDDLVGMRCGHEMQVATLHGLGLAIVTSHSLAQVLELTARYCKVISSTMEMSLAHDRHGTTLAIGTLHGSEAKHAARLAVLAFVLRQANSLSQHLVRPIAVHLRMSRLSDEDRRRLNHHFGCEVDTTGDAPDSIRFAYADVMEPYAGSNAMLREANEKMVRAYINRVRQSSFTTRVEEEIQTMIEQGETAKIDSVAKKLNLSARTLQRRLEDEKVTFAELLDGRRRQLAHDALAHSEMSITEIAYTIGFADPSNFSRSCVRWFGTSPANYRRRIRGVQT
;
A
#
# COMPACT_ATOMS: atom_id res chain seq x y z
N MET A 1 -20.29 27.10 -5.39
CA MET A 1 -19.76 26.13 -4.41
C MET A 1 -19.55 24.84 -5.15
N PRO A 2 -18.32 24.34 -5.30
CA PRO A 2 -18.11 23.03 -5.91
C PRO A 2 -18.57 21.94 -4.95
N ASP A 3 -19.27 20.99 -5.48
CA ASP A 3 -20.01 19.92 -4.82
C ASP A 3 -19.02 18.91 -4.20
N THR A 4 -19.02 18.77 -2.87
CA THR A 4 -18.29 17.73 -2.12
C THR A 4 -18.60 16.32 -2.63
N ASN A 5 -19.74 16.15 -3.30
CA ASN A 5 -20.17 14.92 -3.95
C ASN A 5 -19.31 14.52 -5.17
N SER A 6 -18.47 15.42 -5.69
CA SER A 6 -17.57 15.15 -6.82
C SER A 6 -16.33 14.38 -6.41
N LEU A 7 -15.81 14.62 -5.19
CA LEU A 7 -14.64 13.90 -4.64
C LEU A 7 -15.03 12.49 -4.18
N ASP A 8 -16.17 12.34 -3.51
CA ASP A 8 -16.67 11.03 -3.08
C ASP A 8 -16.96 10.10 -4.27
N LYS A 9 -17.40 10.66 -5.42
CA LYS A 9 -17.57 9.89 -6.67
C LYS A 9 -16.25 9.50 -7.32
N LEU A 10 -15.21 10.33 -7.21
CA LEU A 10 -13.88 10.02 -7.73
C LEU A 10 -13.16 8.94 -6.92
N TYR A 11 -13.38 8.90 -5.61
CA TYR A 11 -12.62 8.06 -4.69
C TYR A 11 -13.43 6.93 -4.03
N GLY A 12 -14.68 6.83 -4.37
CA GLY A 12 -15.68 5.95 -3.74
C GLY A 12 -15.49 4.47 -3.91
N HIS A 13 -14.28 3.90 -3.95
CA HIS A 13 -14.01 2.46 -3.84
C HIS A 13 -12.50 2.18 -3.75
N LEU A 14 -11.80 2.82 -2.78
CA LEU A 14 -10.41 2.44 -2.47
C LEU A 14 -10.30 1.14 -1.64
N GLU A 15 -11.41 0.44 -1.42
CA GLU A 15 -11.40 -0.92 -0.88
C GLU A 15 -11.01 -1.94 -1.95
N GLY A 16 -9.83 -1.79 -2.51
CA GLY A 16 -9.21 -2.79 -3.37
C GLY A 16 -8.32 -3.70 -2.55
N ASP A 17 -8.80 -4.90 -2.33
CA ASP A 17 -8.14 -6.14 -1.99
C ASP A 17 -6.68 -6.03 -1.50
N SER A 18 -6.55 -6.11 -0.20
CA SER A 18 -5.45 -5.56 0.55
C SER A 18 -4.17 -6.40 0.62
N ARG A 19 -4.08 -7.60 0.06
CA ARG A 19 -2.86 -8.40 0.13
C ARG A 19 -2.51 -9.03 -1.21
N LEU A 20 -1.45 -8.50 -1.84
CA LEU A 20 -0.77 -9.27 -2.89
C LEU A 20 0.01 -10.39 -2.21
N PRO A 21 -0.03 -11.62 -2.74
CA PRO A 21 0.70 -12.77 -2.20
C PRO A 21 2.20 -12.68 -2.55
N LEU A 22 2.81 -11.58 -2.17
CA LEU A 22 4.21 -11.26 -2.48
C LEU A 22 5.14 -11.54 -1.30
N GLY A 23 4.60 -12.01 -0.18
CA GLY A 23 5.31 -11.97 1.09
C GLY A 23 5.73 -10.53 1.43
N ASP A 24 6.50 -10.34 2.49
CA ASP A 24 7.05 -9.02 2.83
C ASP A 24 8.20 -8.68 1.87
N SER A 25 7.88 -8.06 0.73
CA SER A 25 8.85 -7.81 -0.33
C SER A 25 8.69 -6.46 -1.01
N ILE A 26 9.78 -6.01 -1.64
CA ILE A 26 9.88 -4.73 -2.33
C ILE A 26 10.41 -4.97 -3.75
N LEU A 27 9.85 -4.28 -4.73
CA LEU A 27 10.21 -4.39 -6.13
C LEU A 27 11.68 -3.97 -6.34
N ALA A 28 12.46 -4.81 -7.03
CA ALA A 28 13.89 -4.58 -7.22
C ALA A 28 14.20 -3.29 -7.99
N SER A 29 13.32 -2.89 -8.92
CA SER A 29 13.50 -1.64 -9.66
C SER A 29 13.49 -0.39 -8.77
N TRP A 30 12.77 -0.41 -7.65
CA TRP A 30 12.80 0.66 -6.63
C TRP A 30 14.20 0.79 -6.02
N ILE A 31 14.89 -0.33 -5.77
CA ILE A 31 16.23 -0.34 -5.17
C ILE A 31 17.26 0.33 -6.07
N ARG A 32 17.06 0.33 -7.38
CA ARG A 32 17.95 1.06 -8.33
C ARG A 32 18.01 2.55 -8.03
N SER A 33 16.90 3.17 -7.61
CA SER A 33 16.90 4.58 -7.20
C SER A 33 17.73 4.82 -5.94
N ILE A 34 17.65 3.91 -4.98
CA ILE A 34 18.47 4.00 -3.76
C ILE A 34 19.95 3.84 -4.10
N CYS A 35 20.29 2.91 -4.99
CA CYS A 35 21.66 2.73 -5.49
C CYS A 35 22.20 3.97 -6.21
N GLN A 36 21.34 4.64 -7.01
CA GLN A 36 21.73 5.89 -7.68
C GLN A 36 22.04 6.99 -6.66
N THR A 37 21.20 7.13 -5.65
CA THR A 37 21.43 8.07 -4.55
C THR A 37 22.73 7.77 -3.81
N ALA A 38 23.02 6.50 -3.50
CA ALA A 38 24.28 6.08 -2.88
C ALA A 38 25.51 6.53 -3.70
N ARG A 39 25.46 6.34 -5.02
CA ARG A 39 26.53 6.83 -5.94
C ARG A 39 26.69 8.34 -5.89
N GLY A 40 25.57 9.08 -5.75
CA GLY A 40 25.58 10.54 -5.60
C GLY A 40 26.24 11.04 -4.31
N TYR A 41 26.42 10.15 -3.30
CA TYR A 41 27.23 10.39 -2.10
C TYR A 41 28.66 9.83 -2.20
N GLY A 42 29.07 9.32 -3.36
CA GLY A 42 30.38 8.71 -3.55
C GLY A 42 30.52 7.31 -2.93
N LEU A 43 29.40 6.66 -2.61
CA LEU A 43 29.39 5.32 -2.02
C LEU A 43 29.22 4.26 -3.12
N ASP A 44 29.83 3.07 -2.91
CA ASP A 44 29.59 1.90 -3.76
C ASP A 44 28.27 1.20 -3.33
N PRO A 45 27.20 1.24 -4.16
CA PRO A 45 25.96 0.61 -3.83
C PRO A 45 26.04 -0.91 -3.78
N GLU A 46 26.94 -1.55 -4.52
CA GLU A 46 27.08 -3.00 -4.56
C GLU A 46 27.63 -3.51 -3.22
N GLU A 47 28.61 -2.80 -2.66
CA GLU A 47 29.11 -3.08 -1.30
C GLU A 47 28.03 -2.92 -0.24
N LEU A 48 27.23 -1.84 -0.33
CA LEU A 48 26.14 -1.59 0.61
C LEU A 48 25.03 -2.64 0.48
N MET A 49 24.67 -3.05 -0.74
CA MET A 49 23.72 -4.12 -1.01
C MET A 49 24.20 -5.46 -0.44
N ALA A 50 25.46 -5.82 -0.66
CA ALA A 50 26.05 -7.04 -0.12
C ALA A 50 25.98 -7.07 1.42
N LYS A 51 26.29 -5.97 2.11
CA LYS A 51 26.14 -5.82 3.57
C LYS A 51 24.71 -5.97 4.03
N ALA A 52 23.72 -5.58 3.20
CA ALA A 52 22.30 -5.75 3.47
C ALA A 52 21.78 -7.15 3.13
N GLY A 53 22.56 -7.99 2.48
CA GLY A 53 22.15 -9.32 1.98
C GLY A 53 21.23 -9.23 0.76
N LEU A 54 21.45 -8.22 -0.11
CA LEU A 54 20.73 -8.03 -1.36
C LEU A 54 21.62 -8.47 -2.53
N ASP A 55 21.13 -9.39 -3.36
CA ASP A 55 21.83 -9.86 -4.55
C ASP A 55 21.72 -8.83 -5.69
N VAL A 56 22.85 -8.26 -6.11
CA VAL A 56 22.93 -7.25 -7.18
C VAL A 56 22.37 -7.77 -8.51
N ALA A 57 22.52 -9.07 -8.80
CA ALA A 57 22.04 -9.68 -10.04
C ALA A 57 20.51 -9.53 -10.20
N MET A 58 19.76 -9.49 -9.09
CA MET A 58 18.30 -9.32 -9.10
C MET A 58 17.87 -7.94 -9.60
N LEU A 59 18.73 -6.92 -9.61
CA LEU A 59 18.39 -5.59 -10.12
C LEU A 59 18.06 -5.59 -11.61
N THR A 60 18.60 -6.53 -12.38
CA THR A 60 18.38 -6.64 -13.83
C THR A 60 17.25 -7.61 -14.20
N VAL A 61 16.77 -8.40 -13.24
CA VAL A 61 15.69 -9.36 -13.47
C VAL A 61 14.35 -8.62 -13.48
N PRO A 62 13.56 -8.74 -14.54
CA PRO A 62 12.21 -8.14 -14.59
C PRO A 62 11.33 -8.66 -13.45
N ASP A 63 10.56 -7.77 -12.85
CA ASP A 63 9.62 -8.06 -11.77
C ASP A 63 10.25 -8.71 -10.51
N ALA A 64 11.59 -8.75 -10.41
CA ALA A 64 12.29 -9.26 -9.23
C ALA A 64 11.95 -8.45 -7.98
N ARG A 65 11.97 -9.14 -6.85
CA ARG A 65 11.65 -8.54 -5.55
C ARG A 65 12.67 -8.96 -4.50
N TYR A 66 12.94 -8.06 -3.57
CA TYR A 66 13.79 -8.32 -2.41
C TYR A 66 12.95 -8.47 -1.14
N PRO A 67 13.37 -9.29 -0.17
CA PRO A 67 12.75 -9.31 1.15
C PRO A 67 12.78 -7.92 1.79
N ALA A 68 11.64 -7.49 2.33
CA ALA A 68 11.49 -6.14 2.90
C ALA A 68 12.47 -5.88 4.05
N MET A 69 12.80 -6.92 4.83
CA MET A 69 13.77 -6.82 5.92
C MET A 69 15.18 -6.46 5.41
N ASN A 70 15.61 -7.04 4.28
CA ASN A 70 16.92 -6.75 3.69
C ASN A 70 16.95 -5.31 3.14
N VAL A 71 15.86 -4.85 2.52
CA VAL A 71 15.73 -3.46 2.05
C VAL A 71 15.72 -2.48 3.22
N ARG A 72 15.05 -2.83 4.33
CA ARG A 72 15.11 -2.03 5.57
C ARG A 72 16.54 -1.90 6.07
N ARG A 73 17.29 -3.01 6.09
CA ARG A 73 18.71 -3.00 6.47
C ARG A 73 19.54 -2.16 5.51
N PHE A 74 19.24 -2.19 4.21
CA PHE A 74 19.91 -1.35 3.22
C PHE A 74 19.72 0.15 3.51
N TRP A 75 18.50 0.58 3.85
CA TRP A 75 18.25 1.95 4.28
C TRP A 75 19.04 2.34 5.53
N GLU A 76 19.12 1.45 6.54
CA GLU A 76 19.91 1.69 7.76
C GLU A 76 21.40 1.89 7.45
N ILE A 77 21.95 1.03 6.60
CA ILE A 77 23.32 1.12 6.16
C ILE A 77 23.57 2.43 5.39
N LEU A 78 22.64 2.79 4.49
CA LEU A 78 22.76 4.02 3.69
C LEU A 78 22.72 5.27 4.56
N VAL A 79 21.75 5.39 5.49
CA VAL A 79 21.68 6.52 6.43
C VAL A 79 22.97 6.64 7.24
N THR A 80 23.49 5.52 7.75
CA THR A 80 24.73 5.50 8.53
C THR A 80 25.95 5.89 7.69
N ALA A 81 26.04 5.39 6.47
CA ALA A 81 27.19 5.64 5.59
C ALA A 81 27.22 7.09 5.05
N THR A 82 26.04 7.65 4.77
CA THR A 82 25.92 9.03 4.28
C THR A 82 26.00 10.06 5.41
N ARG A 83 25.75 9.65 6.67
CA ARG A 83 25.55 10.55 7.83
C ARG A 83 24.50 11.61 7.56
N ASP A 84 23.50 11.30 6.75
CA ASP A 84 22.41 12.18 6.35
C ASP A 84 21.06 11.50 6.65
N ASP A 85 20.40 11.93 7.73
CA ASP A 85 19.09 11.42 8.11
C ASP A 85 18.00 11.76 7.08
N LEU A 86 18.27 12.73 6.19
CA LEU A 86 17.39 13.16 5.11
C LEU A 86 17.74 12.54 3.74
N VAL A 87 18.62 11.53 3.68
CA VAL A 87 19.00 10.85 2.42
C VAL A 87 17.80 10.35 1.63
N GLY A 88 16.71 9.96 2.31
CA GLY A 88 15.45 9.57 1.68
C GLY A 88 14.81 10.69 0.87
N MET A 89 14.89 11.93 1.32
CA MET A 89 14.40 13.11 0.60
C MET A 89 15.09 13.25 -0.77
N ARG A 90 16.42 13.13 -0.79
CA ARG A 90 17.20 13.15 -2.02
C ARG A 90 16.83 11.98 -2.94
N CYS A 91 16.70 10.76 -2.39
CA CYS A 91 16.31 9.58 -3.15
C CYS A 91 14.94 9.78 -3.82
N GLY A 92 13.94 10.28 -3.10
CA GLY A 92 12.61 10.53 -3.68
C GLY A 92 12.63 11.61 -4.74
N HIS A 93 13.44 12.66 -4.55
CA HIS A 93 13.61 13.73 -5.53
C HIS A 93 14.30 13.25 -6.82
N GLU A 94 15.31 12.38 -6.72
CA GLU A 94 16.06 11.85 -7.87
C GLU A 94 15.37 10.66 -8.54
N MET A 95 14.37 10.06 -7.91
CA MET A 95 13.71 8.85 -8.39
C MET A 95 13.05 9.03 -9.75
N GLN A 96 13.29 8.09 -10.64
CA GLN A 96 12.67 8.07 -11.95
C GLN A 96 11.37 7.25 -11.95
N VAL A 97 10.31 7.79 -12.56
CA VAL A 97 8.99 7.13 -12.65
C VAL A 97 9.05 5.76 -13.32
N ALA A 98 9.98 5.55 -14.25
CA ALA A 98 10.20 4.27 -14.92
C ALA A 98 10.55 3.13 -13.95
N THR A 99 11.08 3.44 -12.75
CA THR A 99 11.37 2.44 -11.71
C THR A 99 10.11 1.88 -11.06
N LEU A 100 8.95 2.52 -11.26
CA LEU A 100 7.66 2.09 -10.75
C LEU A 100 6.86 1.26 -11.78
N HIS A 101 7.50 0.81 -12.85
CA HIS A 101 6.87 0.06 -13.93
C HIS A 101 5.64 0.77 -14.52
N GLY A 102 4.56 0.04 -14.84
CA GLY A 102 3.32 0.62 -15.37
C GLY A 102 2.68 1.67 -14.47
N LEU A 103 2.87 1.58 -13.15
CA LEU A 103 2.37 2.59 -12.21
C LEU A 103 3.00 3.97 -12.47
N GLY A 104 4.32 4.02 -12.68
CA GLY A 104 5.00 5.28 -12.98
C GLY A 104 4.48 5.92 -14.26
N LEU A 105 4.26 5.12 -15.30
CA LEU A 105 3.69 5.59 -16.55
C LEU A 105 2.23 6.04 -16.41
N ALA A 106 1.44 5.36 -15.59
CA ALA A 106 0.07 5.78 -15.29
C ALA A 106 0.04 7.12 -14.54
N ILE A 107 0.99 7.33 -13.61
CA ILE A 107 1.13 8.59 -12.88
C ILE A 107 1.43 9.75 -13.83
N VAL A 108 2.42 9.64 -14.73
CA VAL A 108 2.81 10.75 -15.62
C VAL A 108 1.78 11.05 -16.71
N THR A 109 0.85 10.15 -16.95
CA THR A 109 -0.25 10.35 -17.91
C THR A 109 -1.58 10.74 -17.24
N SER A 110 -1.56 10.96 -15.93
CA SER A 110 -2.71 11.40 -15.14
C SER A 110 -3.17 12.80 -15.55
N HIS A 111 -4.46 13.11 -15.29
CA HIS A 111 -5.04 14.40 -15.66
C HIS A 111 -5.04 15.43 -14.53
N SER A 112 -4.73 15.02 -13.30
CA SER A 112 -4.71 15.90 -12.14
C SER A 112 -3.88 15.27 -11.00
N LEU A 113 -3.53 16.06 -9.99
CA LEU A 113 -2.88 15.55 -8.78
C LEU A 113 -3.80 14.60 -8.02
N ALA A 114 -5.12 14.82 -8.03
CA ALA A 114 -6.09 13.88 -7.46
C ALA A 114 -5.84 12.45 -7.96
N GLN A 115 -5.72 12.30 -9.26
CA GLN A 115 -5.51 10.99 -9.88
C GLN A 115 -4.13 10.40 -9.59
N VAL A 116 -3.07 11.23 -9.51
CA VAL A 116 -1.73 10.80 -9.09
C VAL A 116 -1.77 10.20 -7.68
N LEU A 117 -2.44 10.90 -6.74
CA LEU A 117 -2.57 10.45 -5.35
C LEU A 117 -3.39 9.16 -5.26
N GLU A 118 -4.49 9.07 -6.03
CA GLU A 118 -5.33 7.87 -6.10
C GLU A 118 -4.54 6.65 -6.61
N LEU A 119 -3.86 6.77 -7.73
CA LEU A 119 -3.05 5.69 -8.30
C LEU A 119 -1.93 5.26 -7.35
N THR A 120 -1.28 6.24 -6.72
CA THR A 120 -0.21 5.99 -5.73
C THR A 120 -0.74 5.21 -4.53
N ALA A 121 -1.86 5.63 -3.95
CA ALA A 121 -2.46 4.96 -2.80
C ALA A 121 -2.99 3.55 -3.16
N ARG A 122 -3.69 3.44 -4.28
CA ARG A 122 -4.30 2.17 -4.75
C ARG A 122 -3.25 1.11 -5.07
N TYR A 123 -2.13 1.49 -5.66
CA TYR A 123 -1.15 0.55 -6.20
C TYR A 123 0.20 0.54 -5.46
N CYS A 124 0.32 1.21 -4.30
CA CYS A 124 1.56 1.23 -3.52
C CYS A 124 2.10 -0.18 -3.20
N LYS A 125 1.21 -1.15 -3.00
CA LYS A 125 1.58 -2.55 -2.70
C LYS A 125 2.28 -3.26 -3.86
N VAL A 126 2.12 -2.78 -5.08
CA VAL A 126 2.90 -3.28 -6.24
C VAL A 126 4.39 -3.02 -6.00
N ILE A 127 4.73 -1.88 -5.44
CA ILE A 127 6.12 -1.51 -5.16
C ILE A 127 6.61 -2.11 -3.84
N SER A 128 5.84 -1.96 -2.78
CA SER A 128 6.16 -2.49 -1.45
C SER A 128 4.93 -3.14 -0.83
N SER A 129 4.96 -4.46 -0.64
CA SER A 129 3.85 -5.20 -0.05
C SER A 129 3.58 -4.84 1.41
N THR A 130 4.57 -4.24 2.09
CA THR A 130 4.48 -3.82 3.49
C THR A 130 4.00 -2.39 3.68
N MET A 131 3.78 -1.64 2.59
CA MET A 131 3.34 -0.25 2.64
C MET A 131 1.83 -0.15 2.41
N GLU A 132 1.18 0.64 3.22
CA GLU A 132 -0.20 1.06 3.02
C GLU A 132 -0.26 2.57 2.86
N MET A 133 -1.15 3.03 2.00
CA MET A 133 -1.41 4.45 1.85
C MET A 133 -2.91 4.68 1.89
N SER A 134 -3.32 5.76 2.53
CA SER A 134 -4.71 6.18 2.60
C SER A 134 -4.86 7.62 2.15
N LEU A 135 -6.03 7.93 1.61
CA LEU A 135 -6.42 9.28 1.23
C LEU A 135 -7.54 9.76 2.15
N ALA A 136 -7.41 10.99 2.60
CA ALA A 136 -8.46 11.70 3.31
C ALA A 136 -8.74 13.03 2.60
N HIS A 137 -10.01 13.34 2.41
CA HIS A 137 -10.46 14.53 1.69
C HIS A 137 -11.35 15.37 2.57
N ASP A 138 -11.19 16.68 2.47
CA ASP A 138 -12.14 17.64 3.02
C ASP A 138 -12.25 18.87 2.11
N ARG A 139 -13.03 19.86 2.53
CA ARG A 139 -13.24 21.11 1.76
C ARG A 139 -11.97 21.92 1.49
N HIS A 140 -10.88 21.65 2.18
CA HIS A 140 -9.63 22.40 2.07
C HIS A 140 -8.58 21.67 1.23
N GLY A 141 -8.66 20.34 1.08
CA GLY A 141 -7.68 19.60 0.29
C GLY A 141 -7.68 18.10 0.52
N THR A 142 -6.63 17.48 0.02
CA THR A 142 -6.41 16.03 0.06
C THR A 142 -5.12 15.71 0.81
N THR A 143 -5.21 14.81 1.75
CA THR A 143 -4.08 14.26 2.51
C THR A 143 -3.78 12.84 2.03
N LEU A 144 -2.54 12.59 1.62
CA LEU A 144 -1.98 11.24 1.47
C LEU A 144 -1.23 10.89 2.75
N ALA A 145 -1.64 9.83 3.42
CA ALA A 145 -0.97 9.31 4.62
C ALA A 145 -0.33 7.95 4.35
N ILE A 146 0.85 7.72 4.93
CA ILE A 146 1.59 6.47 4.82
C ILE A 146 1.41 5.68 6.11
N GLY A 147 0.76 4.51 5.98
CA GLY A 147 0.68 3.50 7.03
C GLY A 147 1.69 2.38 6.79
N THR A 148 1.84 1.52 7.80
CA THR A 148 2.63 0.29 7.71
C THR A 148 1.79 -0.88 8.20
N LEU A 149 1.92 -2.03 7.55
CA LEU A 149 1.35 -3.27 8.06
C LEU A 149 2.07 -3.69 9.36
N HIS A 150 1.34 -4.28 10.30
CA HIS A 150 1.80 -4.65 11.63
C HIS A 150 3.17 -5.34 11.62
N GLY A 151 4.11 -4.82 12.41
CA GLY A 151 5.45 -5.39 12.62
C GLY A 151 6.51 -5.03 11.56
N SER A 152 6.15 -4.31 10.50
CA SER A 152 7.06 -3.92 9.42
C SER A 152 7.16 -2.40 9.31
N GLU A 153 7.67 -1.73 10.34
CA GLU A 153 7.92 -0.28 10.24
C GLU A 153 9.00 0.01 9.19
N ALA A 154 8.59 0.65 8.09
CA ALA A 154 9.55 1.21 7.15
C ALA A 154 10.36 2.31 7.83
N LYS A 155 11.68 2.36 7.56
CA LYS A 155 12.53 3.43 8.10
C LYS A 155 12.04 4.80 7.65
N HIS A 156 12.27 5.82 8.47
CA HIS A 156 11.92 7.21 8.14
C HIS A 156 12.43 7.63 6.75
N ALA A 157 13.66 7.22 6.38
CA ALA A 157 14.24 7.52 5.07
C ALA A 157 13.39 6.98 3.90
N ALA A 158 12.83 5.76 4.03
CA ALA A 158 11.97 5.19 2.98
C ALA A 158 10.65 5.96 2.86
N ARG A 159 10.03 6.35 3.99
CA ARG A 159 8.78 7.12 3.99
C ARG A 159 8.99 8.54 3.47
N LEU A 160 10.09 9.17 3.87
CA LEU A 160 10.51 10.47 3.37
C LEU A 160 10.75 10.45 1.85
N ALA A 161 11.35 9.37 1.32
CA ALA A 161 11.54 9.19 -0.12
C ALA A 161 10.20 9.15 -0.87
N VAL A 162 9.17 8.51 -0.32
CA VAL A 162 7.84 8.48 -0.93
C VAL A 162 7.22 9.87 -0.96
N LEU A 163 7.25 10.62 0.15
CA LEU A 163 6.65 11.96 0.19
C LEU A 163 7.39 12.94 -0.73
N ALA A 164 8.72 12.88 -0.78
CA ALA A 164 9.54 13.70 -1.70
C ALA A 164 9.25 13.34 -3.16
N PHE A 165 9.06 12.05 -3.48
CA PHE A 165 8.67 11.61 -4.81
C PHE A 165 7.28 12.16 -5.20
N VAL A 166 6.29 12.06 -4.32
CA VAL A 166 4.92 12.56 -4.56
C VAL A 166 4.94 14.07 -4.83
N LEU A 167 5.65 14.86 -4.03
CA LEU A 167 5.80 16.29 -4.25
C LEU A 167 6.46 16.59 -5.60
N ARG A 168 7.51 15.84 -5.93
CA ARG A 168 8.17 16.00 -7.23
C ARG A 168 7.22 15.71 -8.39
N GLN A 169 6.37 14.66 -8.29
CA GLN A 169 5.40 14.38 -9.35
C GLN A 169 4.37 15.51 -9.46
N ALA A 170 3.86 16.01 -8.33
CA ALA A 170 2.97 17.17 -8.33
C ALA A 170 3.59 18.36 -9.09
N ASN A 171 4.84 18.68 -8.79
CA ASN A 171 5.55 19.79 -9.46
C ASN A 171 5.94 19.53 -10.91
N SER A 172 6.21 18.27 -11.27
CA SER A 172 6.61 17.91 -12.64
C SER A 172 5.45 17.93 -13.64
N LEU A 173 4.23 17.73 -13.14
CA LEU A 173 3.03 17.62 -13.97
C LEU A 173 2.20 18.90 -13.97
N SER A 174 2.31 19.74 -12.94
CA SER A 174 1.65 21.05 -12.84
C SER A 174 2.36 22.11 -13.68
N GLN A 175 1.62 23.14 -14.09
CA GLN A 175 2.17 24.33 -14.76
C GLN A 175 2.70 25.37 -13.78
N HIS A 176 2.47 25.21 -12.50
CA HIS A 176 2.95 26.07 -11.43
C HIS A 176 3.63 25.28 -10.30
N LEU A 177 4.31 25.97 -9.40
CA LEU A 177 4.93 25.35 -8.25
C LEU A 177 3.87 24.96 -7.21
N VAL A 178 3.60 23.67 -7.08
CA VAL A 178 2.72 23.10 -6.06
C VAL A 178 3.44 23.06 -4.72
N ARG A 179 2.84 23.65 -3.69
CA ARG A 179 3.32 23.59 -2.32
C ARG A 179 2.30 22.87 -1.45
N PRO A 180 2.69 21.85 -0.70
CA PRO A 180 1.79 21.24 0.26
C PRO A 180 1.40 22.26 1.34
N ILE A 181 0.16 22.20 1.80
CA ILE A 181 -0.34 23.04 2.88
C ILE A 181 0.00 22.48 4.27
N ALA A 182 0.36 21.20 4.35
CA ALA A 182 0.89 20.57 5.55
C ALA A 182 1.70 19.32 5.19
N VAL A 183 2.78 19.09 5.95
CA VAL A 183 3.56 17.84 5.92
C VAL A 183 3.80 17.40 7.36
N HIS A 184 3.55 16.13 7.64
CA HIS A 184 3.85 15.52 8.94
C HIS A 184 4.82 14.36 8.75
N LEU A 185 5.87 14.30 9.57
CA LEU A 185 6.90 13.26 9.57
C LEU A 185 7.20 12.80 10.99
N ARG A 186 7.08 11.51 11.27
CA ARG A 186 7.53 10.94 12.54
C ARG A 186 9.04 10.82 12.58
N MET A 187 9.71 11.88 13.04
CA MET A 187 11.16 11.93 13.20
C MET A 187 11.50 12.47 14.59
N SER A 188 12.10 11.65 15.43
CA SER A 188 12.26 11.93 16.86
C SER A 188 13.42 12.85 17.24
N ARG A 189 14.34 13.15 16.33
CA ARG A 189 15.50 14.05 16.60
C ARG A 189 15.96 14.68 15.30
N LEU A 190 15.55 15.90 15.07
CA LEU A 190 16.02 16.72 13.96
C LEU A 190 16.91 17.84 14.46
N SER A 191 18.06 18.05 13.81
CA SER A 191 18.83 19.27 13.97
C SER A 191 18.05 20.46 13.40
N ASP A 192 18.37 21.68 13.86
CA ASP A 192 17.78 22.89 13.28
C ASP A 192 18.13 23.05 11.80
N GLU A 193 19.29 22.54 11.38
CA GLU A 193 19.69 22.51 9.98
C GLU A 193 18.82 21.56 9.16
N ASP A 194 18.58 20.35 9.62
CA ASP A 194 17.72 19.40 8.92
C ASP A 194 16.27 19.86 8.87
N ARG A 195 15.79 20.51 9.93
CA ARG A 195 14.48 21.15 9.92
C ARG A 195 14.38 22.22 8.82
N ARG A 196 15.40 23.07 8.68
CA ARG A 196 15.44 24.05 7.59
C ARG A 196 15.50 23.42 6.22
N ARG A 197 16.29 22.35 6.03
CA ARG A 197 16.36 21.58 4.79
C ARG A 197 15.01 20.96 4.41
N LEU A 198 14.29 20.37 5.36
CA LEU A 198 12.94 19.84 5.16
C LEU A 198 11.94 20.91 4.77
N ASN A 199 11.88 22.00 5.54
CA ASN A 199 10.97 23.11 5.27
C ASN A 199 11.24 23.76 3.90
N HIS A 200 12.51 23.89 3.53
CA HIS A 200 12.89 24.37 2.21
C HIS A 200 12.45 23.44 1.09
N HIS A 201 12.66 22.12 1.26
CA HIS A 201 12.30 21.13 0.25
C HIS A 201 10.79 21.03 0.02
N PHE A 202 10.01 20.99 1.11
CA PHE A 202 8.55 20.89 1.00
C PHE A 202 7.88 22.25 0.76
N GLY A 203 8.57 23.36 0.98
CA GLY A 203 8.04 24.71 0.82
C GLY A 203 6.98 25.10 1.85
N CYS A 204 6.90 24.37 2.97
CA CYS A 204 6.05 24.64 4.13
C CYS A 204 6.77 24.22 5.42
N GLU A 205 6.24 24.62 6.56
CA GLU A 205 6.70 24.10 7.84
C GLU A 205 6.31 22.63 7.98
N VAL A 206 7.31 21.78 8.28
CA VAL A 206 7.12 20.34 8.47
C VAL A 206 6.89 20.06 9.95
N ASP A 207 5.72 19.53 10.27
CA ASP A 207 5.42 19.06 11.62
C ASP A 207 6.10 17.71 11.89
N THR A 208 6.89 17.65 12.95
CA THR A 208 7.58 16.41 13.36
C THR A 208 7.15 15.98 14.76
N THR A 209 6.05 16.54 15.27
CA THR A 209 5.53 16.27 16.61
C THR A 209 4.39 15.26 16.59
N GLY A 210 4.26 14.49 17.66
CA GLY A 210 3.16 13.54 17.84
C GLY A 210 3.33 12.20 17.08
N ASP A 211 2.29 11.38 17.17
CA ASP A 211 2.24 10.00 16.64
C ASP A 211 1.40 9.87 15.36
N ALA A 212 1.01 10.99 14.75
CA ALA A 212 0.27 10.96 13.49
C ALA A 212 1.09 10.25 12.38
N PRO A 213 0.46 9.59 11.41
CA PRO A 213 1.17 8.96 10.31
C PRO A 213 1.89 10.00 9.45
N ASP A 214 3.03 9.60 8.87
CA ASP A 214 3.74 10.42 7.88
C ASP A 214 2.77 10.77 6.75
N SER A 215 2.64 12.05 6.42
CA SER A 215 1.64 12.50 5.47
C SER A 215 2.02 13.79 4.76
N ILE A 216 1.42 13.98 3.59
CA ILE A 216 1.51 15.21 2.81
C ILE A 216 0.10 15.65 2.39
N ARG A 217 -0.19 16.93 2.55
CA ARG A 217 -1.50 17.51 2.25
C ARG A 217 -1.38 18.62 1.21
N PHE A 218 -2.20 18.53 0.18
CA PHE A 218 -2.28 19.50 -0.90
C PHE A 218 -3.60 20.25 -0.86
N ALA A 219 -3.58 21.50 -1.28
CA ALA A 219 -4.78 22.34 -1.38
C ALA A 219 -5.75 21.78 -2.45
N TYR A 220 -7.04 21.98 -2.23
CA TYR A 220 -8.09 21.53 -3.15
C TYR A 220 -7.86 22.04 -4.59
N ALA A 221 -7.46 23.31 -4.74
CA ALA A 221 -7.19 23.92 -6.04
C ALA A 221 -6.10 23.18 -6.82
N ASP A 222 -4.96 22.88 -6.16
CA ASP A 222 -3.85 22.14 -6.76
C ASP A 222 -4.24 20.69 -7.11
N VAL A 223 -5.03 20.07 -6.24
CA VAL A 223 -5.45 18.67 -6.41
C VAL A 223 -6.37 18.51 -7.63
N MET A 224 -7.23 19.46 -7.88
CA MET A 224 -8.23 19.40 -8.96
C MET A 224 -7.79 20.06 -10.26
N GLU A 225 -6.63 20.73 -10.28
CA GLU A 225 -6.12 21.38 -11.48
C GLU A 225 -5.85 20.35 -12.60
N PRO A 226 -6.39 20.59 -13.83
CA PRO A 226 -6.12 19.71 -14.96
C PRO A 226 -4.67 19.84 -15.45
N TYR A 227 -3.98 18.73 -15.64
CA TYR A 227 -2.64 18.71 -16.21
C TYR A 227 -2.66 18.80 -17.75
N ALA A 228 -1.87 19.70 -18.31
CA ALA A 228 -1.83 19.94 -19.76
C ALA A 228 -1.33 18.72 -20.55
N GLY A 229 -0.43 17.91 -19.97
CA GLY A 229 0.13 16.70 -20.61
C GLY A 229 -0.70 15.44 -20.41
N SER A 230 -1.92 15.54 -19.90
CA SER A 230 -2.76 14.39 -19.63
C SER A 230 -3.13 13.59 -20.87
N ASN A 231 -3.11 12.26 -20.77
CA ASN A 231 -3.51 11.36 -21.84
C ASN A 231 -4.30 10.17 -21.28
N ALA A 232 -5.62 10.26 -21.35
CA ALA A 232 -6.52 9.26 -20.77
C ALA A 232 -6.32 7.86 -21.37
N MET A 233 -6.05 7.77 -22.67
CA MET A 233 -5.84 6.48 -23.37
C MET A 233 -4.54 5.81 -22.90
N LEU A 234 -3.44 6.56 -22.82
CA LEU A 234 -2.16 6.03 -22.34
C LEU A 234 -2.26 5.66 -20.86
N ARG A 235 -2.91 6.47 -20.03
CA ARG A 235 -3.12 6.18 -18.63
C ARG A 235 -3.88 4.87 -18.45
N GLU A 236 -5.00 4.69 -19.16
CA GLU A 236 -5.80 3.46 -19.08
C GLU A 236 -5.00 2.23 -19.52
N ALA A 237 -4.22 2.35 -20.60
CA ALA A 237 -3.35 1.27 -21.06
C ALA A 237 -2.30 0.90 -20.00
N ASN A 238 -1.66 1.89 -19.36
CA ASN A 238 -0.67 1.67 -18.31
C ASN A 238 -1.31 1.09 -17.04
N GLU A 239 -2.50 1.53 -16.65
CA GLU A 239 -3.24 0.96 -15.54
C GLU A 239 -3.64 -0.50 -15.80
N LYS A 240 -4.03 -0.84 -17.04
CA LYS A 240 -4.24 -2.24 -17.46
C LYS A 240 -2.96 -3.07 -17.29
N MET A 241 -1.78 -2.53 -17.59
CA MET A 241 -0.50 -3.21 -17.36
C MET A 241 -0.24 -3.46 -15.87
N VAL A 242 -0.54 -2.48 -15.00
CA VAL A 242 -0.44 -2.66 -13.54
C VAL A 242 -1.37 -3.77 -13.06
N ARG A 243 -2.63 -3.75 -13.50
CA ARG A 243 -3.61 -4.78 -13.15
C ARG A 243 -3.20 -6.17 -13.69
N ALA A 244 -2.66 -6.23 -14.90
CA ALA A 244 -2.16 -7.49 -15.48
C ALA A 244 -0.96 -8.04 -14.67
N TYR A 245 -0.06 -7.18 -14.19
CA TYR A 245 1.01 -7.57 -13.29
C TYR A 245 0.47 -8.13 -11.98
N ILE A 246 -0.47 -7.44 -11.34
CA ILE A 246 -1.14 -7.88 -10.11
C ILE A 246 -1.78 -9.26 -10.29
N ASN A 247 -2.54 -9.43 -11.38
CA ASN A 247 -3.22 -10.69 -11.68
C ASN A 247 -2.21 -11.83 -11.91
N ARG A 248 -1.11 -11.57 -12.64
CA ARG A 248 -0.05 -12.56 -12.87
C ARG A 248 0.60 -13.00 -11.55
N VAL A 249 0.90 -12.05 -10.67
CA VAL A 249 1.46 -12.33 -9.34
C VAL A 249 0.48 -13.16 -8.50
N ARG A 250 -0.80 -12.81 -8.51
CA ARG A 250 -1.84 -13.58 -7.83
C ARG A 250 -1.94 -15.00 -8.35
N GLN A 251 -2.00 -15.17 -9.66
CA GLN A 251 -2.11 -16.50 -10.30
C GLN A 251 -0.88 -17.39 -10.08
N SER A 252 0.31 -16.81 -9.91
CA SER A 252 1.53 -17.53 -9.62
C SER A 252 1.67 -17.96 -8.17
N SER A 253 0.93 -17.35 -7.26
CA SER A 253 0.99 -17.63 -5.83
C SER A 253 0.14 -18.82 -5.46
N PHE A 254 0.71 -19.71 -4.66
CA PHE A 254 -0.03 -20.83 -4.10
C PHE A 254 -1.08 -20.38 -3.10
N THR A 255 -0.76 -19.35 -2.32
CA THR A 255 -1.68 -18.69 -1.37
C THR A 255 -2.97 -18.25 -2.05
N THR A 256 -2.89 -17.55 -3.19
CA THR A 256 -4.09 -17.10 -3.94
C THR A 256 -4.96 -18.28 -4.39
N ARG A 257 -4.34 -19.32 -4.90
CA ARG A 257 -5.10 -20.54 -5.30
C ARG A 257 -5.85 -21.16 -4.13
N VAL A 258 -5.24 -21.11 -2.92
CA VAL A 258 -5.89 -21.59 -1.69
C VAL A 258 -7.02 -20.66 -1.27
N GLU A 259 -6.83 -19.34 -1.37
CA GLU A 259 -7.87 -18.33 -1.06
C GLU A 259 -9.07 -18.42 -2.00
N GLU A 260 -8.84 -18.60 -3.31
CA GLU A 260 -9.88 -18.79 -4.31
C GLU A 260 -10.70 -20.04 -4.03
N GLU A 261 -10.03 -21.12 -3.65
CA GLU A 261 -10.71 -22.38 -3.31
C GLU A 261 -11.51 -22.24 -2.00
N ILE A 262 -10.97 -21.56 -0.98
CA ILE A 262 -11.70 -21.24 0.27
C ILE A 262 -12.96 -20.45 -0.07
N GLN A 263 -12.86 -19.45 -0.92
CA GLN A 263 -13.99 -18.63 -1.34
C GLN A 263 -15.05 -19.48 -2.04
N THR A 264 -14.65 -20.23 -3.05
CA THR A 264 -15.55 -21.09 -3.82
C THR A 264 -16.32 -22.04 -2.91
N MET A 265 -15.64 -22.65 -1.94
CA MET A 265 -16.28 -23.52 -0.96
C MET A 265 -17.31 -22.77 -0.09
N ILE A 266 -16.97 -21.59 0.39
CA ILE A 266 -17.90 -20.77 1.20
C ILE A 266 -19.13 -20.38 0.37
N GLU A 267 -18.96 -19.94 -0.87
CA GLU A 267 -20.05 -19.57 -1.79
C GLU A 267 -20.97 -20.75 -2.11
N GLN A 268 -20.43 -21.97 -2.14
CA GLN A 268 -21.18 -23.21 -2.29
C GLN A 268 -21.84 -23.72 -0.99
N GLY A 269 -21.67 -22.98 0.12
CA GLY A 269 -22.19 -23.40 1.45
C GLY A 269 -21.38 -24.55 2.08
N GLU A 270 -20.18 -24.84 1.55
CA GLU A 270 -19.32 -25.89 2.07
C GLU A 270 -18.43 -25.34 3.21
N THR A 271 -18.10 -26.21 4.16
CA THR A 271 -17.14 -25.85 5.21
C THR A 271 -15.71 -25.94 4.68
N ALA A 272 -15.03 -24.79 4.55
CA ALA A 272 -13.63 -24.74 4.12
C ALA A 272 -12.70 -25.25 5.25
N LYS A 273 -12.33 -26.53 5.17
CA LYS A 273 -11.31 -27.16 6.01
C LYS A 273 -10.06 -27.41 5.18
N ILE A 274 -8.90 -27.44 5.84
CA ILE A 274 -7.61 -27.64 5.16
C ILE A 274 -7.59 -28.93 4.32
N ASP A 275 -8.17 -30.02 4.85
CA ASP A 275 -8.25 -31.31 4.13
C ASP A 275 -9.11 -31.22 2.87
N SER A 276 -10.25 -30.50 2.96
CA SER A 276 -11.17 -30.34 1.85
C SER A 276 -10.57 -29.47 0.75
N VAL A 277 -9.94 -28.37 1.11
CA VAL A 277 -9.24 -27.47 0.16
C VAL A 277 -8.04 -28.19 -0.47
N ALA A 278 -7.26 -28.92 0.31
CA ALA A 278 -6.13 -29.70 -0.20
C ALA A 278 -6.60 -30.74 -1.25
N LYS A 279 -7.70 -31.44 -0.97
CA LYS A 279 -8.30 -32.43 -1.90
C LYS A 279 -8.71 -31.77 -3.22
N LYS A 280 -9.37 -30.62 -3.18
CA LYS A 280 -9.78 -29.86 -4.39
C LYS A 280 -8.56 -29.36 -5.19
N LEU A 281 -7.45 -29.04 -4.52
CA LEU A 281 -6.18 -28.68 -5.17
C LEU A 281 -5.31 -29.88 -5.58
N ASN A 282 -5.80 -31.11 -5.41
CA ASN A 282 -5.06 -32.36 -5.67
C ASN A 282 -3.77 -32.50 -4.83
N LEU A 283 -3.82 -32.11 -3.57
CA LEU A 283 -2.71 -32.13 -2.63
C LEU A 283 -3.08 -32.83 -1.32
N SER A 284 -2.09 -33.29 -0.55
CA SER A 284 -2.30 -33.62 0.85
C SER A 284 -2.35 -32.36 1.71
N ALA A 285 -3.07 -32.40 2.84
CA ALA A 285 -3.09 -31.28 3.79
C ALA A 285 -1.67 -30.87 4.26
N ARG A 286 -0.78 -31.85 4.47
CA ARG A 286 0.63 -31.62 4.82
C ARG A 286 1.38 -30.86 3.72
N THR A 287 1.15 -31.22 2.44
CA THR A 287 1.78 -30.54 1.30
C THR A 287 1.25 -29.11 1.17
N LEU A 288 -0.07 -28.92 1.35
CA LEU A 288 -0.70 -27.61 1.35
C LEU A 288 -0.10 -26.73 2.46
N GLN A 289 -0.05 -27.25 3.68
CA GLN A 289 0.49 -26.52 4.83
C GLN A 289 1.94 -26.11 4.60
N ARG A 290 2.82 -27.04 4.16
CA ARG A 290 4.23 -26.73 3.87
C ARG A 290 4.38 -25.62 2.82
N ARG A 291 3.60 -25.67 1.72
CA ARG A 291 3.66 -24.63 0.68
C ARG A 291 3.18 -23.26 1.16
N LEU A 292 2.20 -23.22 2.07
CA LEU A 292 1.78 -21.97 2.70
C LEU A 292 2.85 -21.45 3.65
N GLU A 293 3.52 -22.34 4.41
CA GLU A 293 4.66 -21.99 5.27
C GLU A 293 5.83 -21.40 4.47
N ASP A 294 6.12 -21.94 3.28
CA ASP A 294 7.12 -21.40 2.34
C ASP A 294 6.77 -19.94 1.91
N GLU A 295 5.46 -19.64 1.77
CA GLU A 295 4.94 -18.29 1.51
C GLU A 295 4.66 -17.48 2.81
N LYS A 296 5.09 -18.01 4.00
CA LYS A 296 4.97 -17.37 5.33
C LYS A 296 3.53 -17.01 5.73
N VAL A 297 2.59 -17.85 5.38
CA VAL A 297 1.17 -17.71 5.72
C VAL A 297 0.60 -19.04 6.18
N THR A 298 -0.41 -19.02 7.05
CA THR A 298 -1.11 -20.21 7.50
C THR A 298 -2.50 -20.31 6.88
N PHE A 299 -3.01 -21.53 6.75
CA PHE A 299 -4.40 -21.75 6.28
C PHE A 299 -5.43 -21.05 7.18
N ALA A 300 -5.17 -21.00 8.49
CA ALA A 300 -6.05 -20.34 9.44
C ALA A 300 -6.12 -18.82 9.19
N GLU A 301 -4.99 -18.17 8.87
CA GLU A 301 -4.94 -16.75 8.53
C GLU A 301 -5.70 -16.44 7.25
N LEU A 302 -5.56 -17.29 6.22
CA LEU A 302 -6.27 -17.12 4.96
C LEU A 302 -7.79 -17.26 5.14
N LEU A 303 -8.23 -18.30 5.86
CA LEU A 303 -9.64 -18.53 6.14
C LEU A 303 -10.22 -17.39 6.98
N ASP A 304 -9.48 -16.92 8.00
CA ASP A 304 -9.90 -15.80 8.86
C ASP A 304 -9.98 -14.49 8.07
N GLY A 305 -8.98 -14.20 7.25
CA GLY A 305 -8.96 -13.04 6.36
C GLY A 305 -10.14 -13.03 5.39
N ARG A 306 -10.42 -14.18 4.75
CA ARG A 306 -11.53 -14.31 3.80
C ARG A 306 -12.89 -14.12 4.47
N ARG A 307 -13.08 -14.77 5.63
CA ARG A 307 -14.31 -14.59 6.43
C ARG A 307 -14.52 -13.16 6.89
N ARG A 308 -13.44 -12.46 7.27
CA ARG A 308 -13.50 -11.04 7.65
C ARG A 308 -13.99 -10.17 6.51
N GLN A 309 -13.50 -10.39 5.30
CA GLN A 309 -13.93 -9.66 4.10
C GLN A 309 -15.41 -9.91 3.81
N LEU A 310 -15.82 -11.16 3.69
CA LEU A 310 -17.21 -11.53 3.45
C LEU A 310 -18.15 -10.99 4.54
N ALA A 311 -17.69 -10.97 5.80
CA ALA A 311 -18.46 -10.40 6.91
C ALA A 311 -18.64 -8.88 6.75
N HIS A 312 -17.57 -8.15 6.36
CA HIS A 312 -17.65 -6.72 6.08
C HIS A 312 -18.67 -6.44 4.98
N ASP A 313 -18.54 -7.11 3.84
CA ASP A 313 -19.39 -6.91 2.66
C ASP A 313 -20.86 -7.23 2.98
N ALA A 314 -21.12 -8.35 3.67
CA ALA A 314 -22.48 -8.72 4.07
C ALA A 314 -23.07 -7.75 5.11
N LEU A 315 -22.29 -7.28 6.09
CA LEU A 315 -22.74 -6.31 7.07
C LEU A 315 -23.00 -4.94 6.44
N ALA A 316 -22.22 -4.54 5.44
CA ALA A 316 -22.38 -3.27 4.74
C ALA A 316 -23.59 -3.27 3.79
N HIS A 317 -23.72 -4.32 2.97
CA HIS A 317 -24.54 -4.27 1.76
C HIS A 317 -25.73 -5.25 1.73
N SER A 318 -25.85 -6.20 2.68
CA SER A 318 -26.96 -7.16 2.68
C SER A 318 -27.97 -6.90 3.80
N GLU A 319 -29.24 -7.24 3.57
CA GLU A 319 -30.30 -7.20 4.58
C GLU A 319 -30.36 -8.49 5.45
N MET A 320 -29.43 -9.41 5.26
CA MET A 320 -29.37 -10.66 6.03
C MET A 320 -29.24 -10.38 7.52
N SER A 321 -29.87 -11.22 8.33
CA SER A 321 -29.68 -11.21 9.78
C SER A 321 -28.23 -11.56 10.15
N ILE A 322 -27.81 -11.18 11.35
CA ILE A 322 -26.46 -11.52 11.86
C ILE A 322 -26.22 -13.03 11.87
N THR A 323 -27.26 -13.79 12.19
CA THR A 323 -27.23 -15.25 12.22
C THR A 323 -27.08 -15.86 10.81
N GLU A 324 -27.84 -15.35 9.84
CA GLU A 324 -27.70 -15.77 8.43
C GLU A 324 -26.31 -15.48 7.88
N ILE A 325 -25.78 -14.27 8.12
CA ILE A 325 -24.41 -13.93 7.72
C ILE A 325 -23.41 -14.91 8.32
N ALA A 326 -23.52 -15.22 9.62
CA ALA A 326 -22.60 -16.17 10.26
C ALA A 326 -22.55 -17.52 9.52
N TYR A 327 -23.71 -18.08 9.19
CA TYR A 327 -23.77 -19.35 8.47
C TYR A 327 -23.28 -19.23 7.02
N THR A 328 -23.68 -18.17 6.31
CA THR A 328 -23.27 -17.93 4.91
C THR A 328 -21.74 -17.83 4.75
N ILE A 329 -21.05 -17.24 5.72
CA ILE A 329 -19.58 -17.13 5.68
C ILE A 329 -18.85 -18.31 6.33
N GLY A 330 -19.57 -19.39 6.63
CA GLY A 330 -19.02 -20.67 7.04
C GLY A 330 -18.72 -20.81 8.53
N PHE A 331 -19.40 -20.07 9.42
CA PHE A 331 -19.36 -20.35 10.86
C PHE A 331 -20.43 -21.39 11.22
N ALA A 332 -20.03 -22.36 12.01
CA ALA A 332 -20.96 -23.37 12.54
C ALA A 332 -21.84 -22.82 13.70
N ASP A 333 -21.41 -21.74 14.35
CA ASP A 333 -22.08 -21.10 15.48
C ASP A 333 -21.96 -19.58 15.39
N PRO A 334 -23.12 -18.86 15.39
CA PRO A 334 -23.15 -17.38 15.39
C PRO A 334 -22.37 -16.72 16.52
N SER A 335 -22.21 -17.40 17.67
CA SER A 335 -21.42 -16.87 18.79
C SER A 335 -19.95 -16.78 18.44
N ASN A 336 -19.42 -17.72 17.64
CA ASN A 336 -18.04 -17.67 17.12
C ASN A 336 -17.86 -16.53 16.13
N PHE A 337 -18.85 -16.29 15.27
CA PHE A 337 -18.86 -15.14 14.38
C PHE A 337 -18.82 -13.83 15.16
N SER A 338 -19.67 -13.70 16.20
CA SER A 338 -19.72 -12.48 17.03
C SER A 338 -18.36 -12.21 17.70
N ARG A 339 -17.70 -13.23 18.24
CA ARG A 339 -16.34 -13.10 18.81
C ARG A 339 -15.31 -12.70 17.76
N SER A 340 -15.40 -13.27 16.58
CA SER A 340 -14.53 -12.91 15.46
C SER A 340 -14.75 -11.46 15.01
N CYS A 341 -15.99 -10.98 14.94
CA CYS A 341 -16.27 -9.58 14.63
C CYS A 341 -15.66 -8.61 15.67
N VAL A 342 -15.71 -8.93 16.95
CA VAL A 342 -15.06 -8.11 17.99
C VAL A 342 -13.55 -8.08 17.75
N ARG A 343 -12.92 -9.21 17.42
CA ARG A 343 -11.50 -9.29 17.09
C ARG A 343 -11.14 -8.52 15.81
N TRP A 344 -11.96 -8.60 14.75
CA TRP A 344 -11.71 -8.00 13.45
C TRP A 344 -11.98 -6.50 13.41
N PHE A 345 -13.11 -6.07 14.01
CA PHE A 345 -13.68 -4.74 13.85
C PHE A 345 -13.76 -3.94 15.15
N GLY A 346 -13.32 -4.53 16.27
CA GLY A 346 -13.31 -3.89 17.59
C GLY A 346 -14.69 -3.78 18.25
N THR A 347 -15.76 -4.34 17.64
CA THR A 347 -17.14 -4.22 18.16
C THR A 347 -18.01 -5.38 17.70
N SER A 348 -19.23 -5.51 18.28
CA SER A 348 -20.19 -6.54 17.86
C SER A 348 -20.65 -6.34 16.41
N PRO A 349 -21.09 -7.42 15.70
CA PRO A 349 -21.53 -7.32 14.31
C PRO A 349 -22.72 -6.35 14.13
N ALA A 350 -23.64 -6.28 15.08
CA ALA A 350 -24.77 -5.35 15.01
C ALA A 350 -24.33 -3.89 15.15
N ASN A 351 -23.39 -3.61 16.04
CA ASN A 351 -22.84 -2.27 16.22
C ASN A 351 -21.96 -1.88 15.02
N TYR A 352 -21.18 -2.82 14.48
CA TYR A 352 -20.40 -2.58 13.27
C TYR A 352 -21.30 -2.23 12.10
N ARG A 353 -22.37 -3.00 11.84
CA ARG A 353 -23.38 -2.71 10.79
C ARG A 353 -23.95 -1.30 10.92
N ARG A 354 -24.36 -0.89 12.13
CA ARG A 354 -24.89 0.47 12.38
C ARG A 354 -23.85 1.53 12.01
N ARG A 355 -22.59 1.35 12.43
CA ARG A 355 -21.52 2.31 12.20
C ARG A 355 -21.22 2.51 10.72
N ILE A 356 -21.11 1.43 9.93
CA ILE A 356 -20.75 1.50 8.51
C ILE A 356 -21.91 1.95 7.62
N ARG A 357 -23.17 1.75 8.05
CA ARG A 357 -24.36 2.21 7.30
C ARG A 357 -24.78 3.65 7.65
N GLY A 358 -24.04 4.35 8.49
CA GLY A 358 -24.27 5.76 8.80
C GLY A 358 -25.55 6.05 9.63
N VAL A 359 -26.14 5.05 10.27
CA VAL A 359 -27.29 5.27 11.18
C VAL A 359 -26.73 5.72 12.52
N GLN A 360 -26.56 7.04 12.69
CA GLN A 360 -26.37 7.64 14.00
C GLN A 360 -27.72 7.66 14.73
N THR A 361 -27.75 7.09 15.92
CA THR A 361 -28.80 7.34 16.91
C THR A 361 -28.61 8.68 17.59
#